data_2e30afaeb59011e7e1dc3659befd1c2d
#
_entry.id   2e30afaeb59011e7e1dc3659befd1c2d
#
_cell.length_a   1.000
_cell.length_b   1.000
_cell.length_c   1.000
_cell.angle_alpha   90.00
_cell.angle_beta   90.00
_cell.angle_gamma   90.00
#
_symmetry.space_group_name_H-M   'P 1'
#
loop_
_entity.id
_entity.type
_entity.pdbx_description
1 polymer ?
#
loop_
_entity_poly.entity_id
_entity_poly.type
_entity_poly.pdbx_seq_one_letter_code
_entity_poly.pdbx_strand_id
1 'polypeptide(L)' 'SCDDKSGLEELSLKQAMSELQPRERNILFLRFFKGQTQVEVAKNIGISQAQVSRLEKGALEHIKKSI' A
#
# COMPACT_ATOMS: atom_id res chain seq x y z
N SER A 1 1.12 1.74 27.63
CA SER A 1 0.90 3.11 27.28
C SER A 1 1.33 3.38 25.84
N CYS A 2 2.56 3.82 25.63
CA CYS A 2 3.04 4.05 24.27
C CYS A 2 3.03 2.78 23.44
N ASP A 3 3.33 1.67 24.08
CA ASP A 3 3.33 0.37 23.41
C ASP A 3 1.92 -0.01 22.98
N ASP A 4 0.93 0.29 23.81
CA ASP A 4 -0.45 -0.01 23.48
C ASP A 4 -0.91 0.79 22.28
N LYS A 5 -0.54 2.06 22.22
CA LYS A 5 -0.87 2.90 21.08
C LYS A 5 -0.21 2.39 19.82
N SER A 6 1.07 2.05 19.91
CA SER A 6 1.79 1.51 18.76
C SER A 6 1.17 0.21 18.28
N GLY A 7 0.78 -0.64 19.21
CA GLY A 7 0.12 -1.88 18.89
C GLY A 7 -1.21 -1.67 18.16
N LEU A 8 -2.00 -0.73 18.65
CA LEU A 8 -3.28 -0.40 18.02
C LEU A 8 -3.09 0.16 16.62
N GLU A 9 -2.12 1.05 16.46
CA GLU A 9 -1.84 1.61 15.14
C GLU A 9 -1.36 0.54 14.17
N GLU A 10 -0.50 -0.37 14.64
CA GLU A 10 -0.02 -1.46 13.82
C GLU A 10 -1.15 -2.40 13.41
N LEU A 11 -2.06 -2.69 14.34
CA LEU A 11 -3.21 -3.53 14.03
C LEU A 11 -4.11 -2.89 13.00
N SER A 12 -4.37 -1.60 13.15
CA SER A 12 -5.21 -0.88 12.18
C SER A 12 -4.58 -0.88 10.81
N LEU A 13 -3.28 -0.63 10.73
CA LEU A 13 -2.56 -0.63 9.47
C LEU A 13 -2.56 -2.01 8.83
N LYS A 14 -2.27 -3.03 9.62
CA LYS A 14 -2.28 -4.40 9.12
C LYS A 14 -3.66 -4.81 8.62
N GLN A 15 -4.70 -4.41 9.34
CA GLN A 15 -6.07 -4.69 8.92
C GLN A 15 -6.39 -3.99 7.62
N ALA A 16 -6.04 -2.71 7.49
CA ALA A 16 -6.25 -1.97 6.26
C ALA A 16 -5.50 -2.62 5.10
N MET A 17 -4.25 -3.02 5.34
CA MET A 17 -3.45 -3.66 4.31
C MET A 17 -4.04 -5.01 3.89
N SER A 18 -4.60 -5.77 4.84
CA SER A 18 -5.19 -7.06 4.52
C SER A 18 -6.48 -6.93 3.71
N GLU A 19 -7.17 -5.80 3.83
CA GLU A 19 -8.38 -5.54 3.06
C GLU A 19 -8.07 -5.11 1.62
N LEU A 20 -6.84 -4.68 1.37
CA LEU A 20 -6.42 -4.30 0.03
C LEU A 20 -6.29 -5.52 -0.87
N GLN A 21 -6.51 -5.29 -2.16
CA GLN A 21 -6.27 -6.35 -3.14
C GLN A 21 -4.77 -6.68 -3.17
N PRO A 22 -4.42 -7.95 -3.48
CA PRO A 22 -3.00 -8.33 -3.54
C PRO A 22 -2.16 -7.44 -4.45
N ARG A 23 -2.74 -6.98 -5.55
CA ARG A 23 -2.06 -6.10 -6.48
C ARG A 23 -1.74 -4.75 -5.84
N GLU A 24 -2.70 -4.20 -5.11
CA GLU A 24 -2.48 -2.93 -4.43
C GLU A 24 -1.41 -3.05 -3.35
N ARG A 25 -1.43 -4.14 -2.59
CA ARG A 25 -0.41 -4.38 -1.57
C ARG A 25 0.97 -4.51 -2.20
N ASN A 26 1.07 -5.21 -3.31
CA ASN A 26 2.34 -5.36 -4.02
C ASN A 26 2.88 -4.01 -4.47
N ILE A 27 2.01 -3.17 -5.02
CA ILE A 27 2.42 -1.85 -5.47
C ILE A 27 2.96 -1.02 -4.32
N LEU A 28 2.23 -0.99 -3.20
CA LEU A 28 2.67 -0.24 -2.04
C LEU A 28 3.99 -0.80 -1.49
N PHE A 29 4.12 -2.11 -1.45
CA PHE A 29 5.35 -2.74 -0.98
C PHE A 29 6.54 -2.34 -1.84
N LEU A 30 6.40 -2.45 -3.15
CA LEU A 30 7.48 -2.10 -4.08
C LEU A 30 7.82 -0.62 -4.02
N ARG A 31 6.81 0.23 -3.89
CA ARG A 31 7.01 1.66 -3.85
C ARG A 31 7.69 2.13 -2.56
N PHE A 32 7.26 1.60 -1.43
CA PHE A 32 7.69 2.12 -0.14
C PHE A 32 8.82 1.31 0.51
N PHE A 33 8.83 0.00 0.30
CA PHE A 33 9.90 -0.82 0.85
C PHE A 33 11.09 -0.96 -0.10
N LYS A 34 10.83 -1.17 -1.36
CA LYS A 34 11.89 -1.32 -2.35
C LYS A 34 12.36 0.00 -2.94
N GLY A 35 11.59 1.06 -2.76
CA GLY A 35 11.93 2.37 -3.30
C GLY A 35 11.86 2.45 -4.81
N GLN A 36 11.05 1.61 -5.44
CA GLN A 36 10.92 1.62 -6.89
C GLN A 36 10.02 2.75 -7.35
N THR A 37 10.26 3.21 -8.58
CA THR A 37 9.39 4.20 -9.20
C THR A 37 8.13 3.52 -9.73
N GLN A 38 7.11 4.33 -10.07
CA GLN A 38 5.88 3.79 -10.63
C GLN A 38 6.14 3.04 -11.94
N VAL A 39 7.09 3.54 -12.74
CA VAL A 39 7.46 2.88 -13.98
C VAL A 39 8.07 1.51 -13.70
N GLU A 40 8.96 1.44 -12.73
CA GLU A 40 9.58 0.18 -12.36
C GLU A 40 8.56 -0.83 -11.83
N VAL A 41 7.65 -0.37 -10.99
CA VAL A 41 6.58 -1.21 -10.47
C VAL A 41 5.70 -1.71 -11.61
N ALA A 42 5.36 -0.84 -12.54
CA ALA A 42 4.55 -1.21 -13.69
C ALA A 42 5.20 -2.33 -14.49
N LYS A 43 6.51 -2.24 -14.70
CA LYS A 43 7.26 -3.28 -15.40
C LYS A 43 7.29 -4.59 -14.63
N ASN A 44 7.44 -4.51 -13.32
CA ASN A 44 7.49 -5.70 -12.46
C ASN A 44 6.18 -6.44 -12.45
N ILE A 45 5.07 -5.72 -12.42
CA ILE A 45 3.75 -6.33 -12.34
C ILE A 45 3.20 -6.64 -13.74
N GLY A 46 3.63 -5.88 -14.74
CA GLY A 46 3.17 -6.09 -16.10
C GLY A 46 1.93 -5.28 -16.43
N ILE A 47 1.80 -4.09 -15.87
CA ILE A 47 0.70 -3.18 -16.14
C ILE A 47 1.26 -1.82 -16.53
N SER A 48 0.37 -0.89 -16.90
CA SER A 48 0.81 0.45 -17.28
C SER A 48 1.09 1.30 -16.04
N GLN A 49 1.92 2.33 -16.23
CA GLN A 49 2.21 3.28 -15.16
C GLN A 49 0.93 3.97 -14.69
N ALA A 50 0.03 4.28 -15.60
CA ALA A 50 -1.23 4.91 -15.24
C ALA A 50 -2.04 4.04 -14.28
N GLN A 51 -2.04 2.73 -14.52
CA GLN A 51 -2.71 1.80 -13.62
C GLN A 51 -2.04 1.74 -12.25
N VAL A 52 -0.71 1.74 -12.23
CA VAL A 52 0.04 1.78 -10.97
C VAL A 52 -0.35 3.01 -10.16
N SER A 53 -0.38 4.17 -10.84
CA SER A 53 -0.74 5.42 -10.19
C SER A 53 -2.15 5.36 -9.59
N ARG A 54 -3.10 4.85 -10.35
CA ARG A 54 -4.48 4.72 -9.87
C ARG A 54 -4.61 3.76 -8.70
N LEU A 55 -3.97 2.61 -8.80
CA LEU A 55 -4.03 1.59 -7.75
C LEU A 55 -3.34 2.09 -6.48
N GLU A 56 -2.21 2.75 -6.62
CA GLU A 56 -1.50 3.32 -5.49
C GLU A 56 -2.36 4.37 -4.78
N LYS A 57 -2.96 5.26 -5.55
CA LYS A 57 -3.81 6.30 -4.98
C LYS A 57 -5.02 5.70 -4.28
N GLY A 58 -5.67 4.74 -4.90
CA GLY A 58 -6.80 4.05 -4.30
C GLY A 58 -6.43 3.34 -3.02
N ALA A 59 -5.28 2.66 -3.01
CA ALA A 59 -4.79 1.97 -1.84
C ALA A 59 -4.52 2.93 -0.68
N LEU A 60 -3.87 4.06 -0.98
CA LEU A 60 -3.58 5.06 0.03
C LEU A 60 -4.85 5.67 0.60
N GLU A 61 -5.83 5.93 -0.24
CA GLU A 61 -7.12 6.44 0.23
C GLU A 61 -7.83 5.43 1.12
N HIS A 62 -7.76 4.15 0.77
CA HIS A 62 -8.36 3.09 1.57
C HIS A 62 -7.71 3.03 2.95
N ILE A 63 -6.40 3.10 3.00
CA ILE A 63 -5.67 3.09 4.27
C ILE A 63 -6.03 4.31 5.11
N LYS A 64 -6.13 5.47 4.47
CA LYS A 64 -6.52 6.71 5.15
C LYS A 64 -7.89 6.59 5.80
N LYS A 65 -8.84 5.99 5.10
CA LYS A 65 -10.20 5.82 5.63
C LYS A 65 -10.24 4.83 6.79
N SER A 66 -9.36 3.84 6.78
CA SER A 66 -9.32 2.83 7.82
C SER A 66 -8.63 3.32 9.09
N ILE A 67 -7.80 4.33 8.98
CA ILE A 67 -7.12 4.93 10.11
C ILE A 67 -7.87 6.19 10.55
#